data_b29c24b5628ee2e59b31baa86c405227
#
_entry.id   b29c24b5628ee2e59b31baa86c405227
#
_cell.length_a   1.000
_cell.length_b   1.000
_cell.length_c   1.000
_cell.angle_alpha   90.00
_cell.angle_beta   90.00
_cell.angle_gamma   90.00
#
_symmetry.space_group_name_H-M   'P 1'
#
loop_
_entity.id
_entity.type
_entity.pdbx_description
1 polymer ?
#
loop_
_entity_poly.entity_id
_entity_poly.type
_entity_poly.pdbx_seq_one_letter_code
_entity_poly.pdbx_strand_id
1 'polypeptide(L)'
;MFSFLIIAALYWLFCIAWFAIIQKPLFGLYNRRESSSPLTLREIAAVYRHGLPTDAIIASYLTAIPLLIFLASSLTPAVNARTLLIIYNSLIGLALGLLCIADTLLYRFWKYKIDASVFAYMRSAKGATASVSPTYLITALLAWILLSATFIIPAILLPENFVLYTTNSILSTLLSILLTLISLALLFVIIRGLGIRPNTPSIAYFSTNQYLNHWALNPAYSMIYSLSHRESFGKQFVSMPEDECRRLTDAMFSTAGEAPVRKLLRTDRPDIMLIVWESFGAEFSAAFGGREGICENFDRLAAESIRFSRCTAGSFPPTADWSTFSAAIMPNPPRASFSTPACCPACRDLPAVSANSATPRKPSMAAT
;
A
#
# COMPACT_ATOMS: atom_id res chain seq x y z
N MET A 1 -16.25 38.81 10.48
CA MET A 1 -16.38 38.51 9.03
C MET A 1 -15.14 37.83 8.45
N PHE A 2 -13.96 38.40 8.56
CA PHE A 2 -12.70 37.74 8.15
C PHE A 2 -12.33 36.51 8.97
N SER A 3 -12.97 36.27 10.11
CA SER A 3 -12.68 35.16 11.02
C SER A 3 -12.78 33.78 10.35
N PHE A 4 -13.72 33.58 9.44
CA PHE A 4 -13.90 32.31 8.72
C PHE A 4 -12.70 31.93 7.86
N LEU A 5 -12.24 32.88 7.03
CA LEU A 5 -11.07 32.66 6.17
C LEU A 5 -9.81 32.45 7.00
N ILE A 6 -9.67 33.24 8.08
CA ILE A 6 -8.52 33.12 9.00
C ILE A 6 -8.52 31.74 9.66
N ILE A 7 -9.65 31.26 10.16
CA ILE A 7 -9.74 29.98 10.85
C ILE A 7 -9.48 28.83 9.86
N ALA A 8 -10.07 28.87 8.66
CA ALA A 8 -9.78 27.90 7.63
C ALA A 8 -8.29 27.87 7.27
N ALA A 9 -7.67 29.05 7.10
CA ALA A 9 -6.25 29.17 6.82
C ALA A 9 -5.38 28.65 7.98
N LEU A 10 -5.72 28.98 9.23
CA LEU A 10 -5.00 28.51 10.41
C LEU A 10 -5.11 26.99 10.56
N TYR A 11 -6.29 26.41 10.34
CA TYR A 11 -6.45 24.96 10.40
C TYR A 11 -5.65 24.27 9.28
N TRP A 12 -5.69 24.81 8.07
CA TRP A 12 -4.91 24.31 6.94
C TRP A 12 -3.40 24.38 7.20
N LEU A 13 -2.93 25.51 7.74
CA LEU A 13 -1.52 25.67 8.15
C LEU A 13 -1.13 24.72 9.28
N PHE A 14 -2.03 24.49 10.24
CA PHE A 14 -1.84 23.49 11.30
C PHE A 14 -1.62 22.10 10.71
N CYS A 15 -2.45 21.67 9.74
CA CYS A 15 -2.27 20.37 9.09
C CYS A 15 -0.93 20.27 8.35
N ILE A 16 -0.52 21.30 7.61
CA ILE A 16 0.79 21.34 6.94
C ILE A 16 1.92 21.29 7.95
N ALA A 17 1.84 22.09 9.01
CA ALA A 17 2.85 22.10 10.07
C ALA A 17 2.96 20.73 10.76
N TRP A 18 1.84 20.05 10.99
CA TRP A 18 1.82 18.72 11.57
C TRP A 18 2.55 17.71 10.67
N PHE A 19 2.31 17.71 9.36
CA PHE A 19 3.05 16.85 8.43
C PHE A 19 4.54 17.21 8.40
N ALA A 20 4.87 18.50 8.39
CA ALA A 20 6.25 18.96 8.31
C ALA A 20 7.05 18.71 9.61
N ILE A 21 6.45 18.90 10.78
CA ILE A 21 7.17 18.86 12.07
C ILE A 21 7.10 17.47 12.69
N ILE A 22 6.06 16.68 12.42
CA ILE A 22 5.82 15.39 13.07
C ILE A 22 6.00 14.23 12.10
N GLN A 23 5.21 14.16 11.03
CA GLN A 23 5.19 13.01 10.13
C GLN A 23 6.52 12.85 9.36
N LYS A 24 7.02 13.93 8.73
CA LYS A 24 8.27 13.84 7.95
C LYS A 24 9.50 13.51 8.79
N PRO A 25 9.74 14.17 9.96
CA PRO A 25 10.85 13.78 10.83
C PRO A 25 10.73 12.34 11.33
N LEU A 26 9.52 11.90 11.71
CA LEU A 26 9.30 10.52 12.15
C LEU A 26 9.75 9.51 11.08
N PHE A 27 9.24 9.66 9.85
CA PHE A 27 9.59 8.78 8.73
C PHE A 27 11.10 8.85 8.40
N GLY A 28 11.63 10.05 8.28
CA GLY A 28 13.02 10.28 7.89
C GLY A 28 14.03 9.79 8.90
N LEU A 29 13.80 10.04 10.20
CA LEU A 29 14.71 9.60 11.27
C LEU A 29 14.67 8.08 11.43
N TYR A 30 13.47 7.48 11.42
CA TYR A 30 13.33 6.04 11.61
C TYR A 30 13.94 5.25 10.44
N ASN A 31 13.72 5.71 9.20
CA ASN A 31 14.17 5.02 7.99
C ASN A 31 15.49 5.58 7.42
N ARG A 32 16.26 6.36 8.20
CA ARG A 32 17.50 7.00 7.72
C ARG A 32 18.52 6.01 7.14
N ARG A 33 18.54 4.79 7.63
CA ARG A 33 19.47 3.73 7.17
C ARG A 33 19.13 3.21 5.76
N GLU A 34 17.96 3.54 5.25
CA GLU A 34 17.54 3.16 3.89
C GLU A 34 18.10 4.10 2.81
N SER A 35 18.72 5.19 3.22
CA SER A 35 19.45 6.05 2.30
C SER A 35 20.78 5.40 1.90
N SER A 36 21.03 5.30 0.60
CA SER A 36 22.27 4.76 0.04
C SER A 36 23.50 5.66 0.28
N SER A 37 23.29 6.90 0.70
CA SER A 37 24.33 7.90 0.93
C SER A 37 24.02 8.76 2.18
N PRO A 38 25.02 9.42 2.80
CA PRO A 38 24.79 10.39 3.85
C PRO A 38 23.89 11.52 3.37
N LEU A 39 22.86 11.84 4.18
CA LEU A 39 21.88 12.86 3.86
C LEU A 39 22.47 14.25 4.05
N THR A 40 22.36 15.10 3.05
CA THR A 40 22.75 16.50 3.11
C THR A 40 21.55 17.38 3.53
N LEU A 41 21.83 18.54 4.14
CA LEU A 41 20.79 19.52 4.47
C LEU A 41 20.00 19.98 3.23
N ARG A 42 20.67 20.05 2.06
CA ARG A 42 20.03 20.41 0.78
C ARG A 42 19.00 19.36 0.35
N GLU A 43 19.31 18.09 0.50
CA GLU A 43 18.37 16.99 0.19
C GLU A 43 17.18 16.99 1.16
N ILE A 44 17.43 17.20 2.45
CA ILE A 44 16.36 17.34 3.43
C ILE A 44 15.45 18.50 3.07
N ALA A 45 16.00 19.69 2.78
CA ALA A 45 15.22 20.84 2.34
C ALA A 45 14.42 20.54 1.05
N ALA A 46 15.00 19.80 0.11
CA ALA A 46 14.31 19.36 -1.10
C ALA A 46 13.14 18.41 -0.81
N VAL A 47 13.26 17.49 0.15
CA VAL A 47 12.16 16.64 0.63
C VAL A 47 10.97 17.47 1.09
N TYR A 48 11.20 18.49 1.91
CA TYR A 48 10.12 19.38 2.39
C TYR A 48 9.50 20.17 1.24
N ARG A 49 10.34 20.76 0.38
CA ARG A 49 9.88 21.55 -0.75
C ARG A 49 9.02 20.75 -1.73
N HIS A 50 9.48 19.55 -2.12
CA HIS A 50 8.78 18.71 -3.08
C HIS A 50 7.63 17.92 -2.45
N GLY A 51 7.63 17.72 -1.13
CA GLY A 51 6.53 17.10 -0.40
C GLY A 51 5.38 18.07 -0.10
N LEU A 52 5.66 19.39 -0.05
CA LEU A 52 4.66 20.40 0.28
C LEU A 52 3.37 20.34 -0.57
N PRO A 53 3.41 20.11 -1.90
CA PRO A 53 2.18 19.98 -2.68
C PRO A 53 1.27 18.85 -2.21
N THR A 54 1.82 17.68 -1.89
CA THR A 54 1.03 16.53 -1.40
C THR A 54 0.50 16.75 0.02
N ASP A 55 1.28 17.43 0.88
CA ASP A 55 0.84 17.83 2.23
C ASP A 55 -0.29 18.87 2.13
N ALA A 56 -0.18 19.85 1.22
CA ALA A 56 -1.19 20.87 0.98
C ALA A 56 -2.52 20.27 0.46
N ILE A 57 -2.45 19.26 -0.41
CA ILE A 57 -3.63 18.55 -0.89
C ILE A 57 -4.35 17.87 0.26
N ILE A 58 -3.63 17.13 1.10
CA ILE A 58 -4.24 16.45 2.25
C ILE A 58 -4.75 17.45 3.28
N ALA A 59 -3.99 18.49 3.58
CA ALA A 59 -4.46 19.59 4.44
C ALA A 59 -5.76 20.21 3.92
N SER A 60 -5.93 20.34 2.60
CA SER A 60 -7.14 20.85 1.99
C SER A 60 -8.34 19.93 2.18
N TYR A 61 -8.17 18.61 2.01
CA TYR A 61 -9.21 17.64 2.33
C TYR A 61 -9.60 17.70 3.81
N LEU A 62 -8.61 17.78 4.70
CA LEU A 62 -8.84 17.83 6.14
C LEU A 62 -9.50 19.13 6.60
N THR A 63 -9.30 20.24 5.90
CA THR A 63 -9.87 21.53 6.26
C THR A 63 -11.33 21.69 5.81
N ALA A 64 -11.76 20.96 4.81
CA ALA A 64 -13.10 21.10 4.25
C ALA A 64 -14.21 20.83 5.28
N ILE A 65 -14.08 19.77 6.10
CA ILE A 65 -15.08 19.41 7.11
C ILE A 65 -15.13 20.40 8.29
N PRO A 66 -14.00 20.79 8.93
CA PRO A 66 -14.00 21.88 9.90
C PRO A 66 -14.64 23.16 9.41
N LEU A 67 -14.40 23.54 8.15
CA LEU A 67 -15.01 24.72 7.54
C LEU A 67 -16.54 24.61 7.50
N LEU A 68 -17.08 23.43 7.17
CA LEU A 68 -18.52 23.16 7.19
C LEU A 68 -19.08 23.14 8.62
N ILE A 69 -18.33 22.62 9.61
CA ILE A 69 -18.71 22.66 11.02
C ILE A 69 -18.82 24.10 11.50
N PHE A 70 -17.87 24.96 11.13
CA PHE A 70 -17.92 26.39 11.47
C PHE A 70 -19.12 27.09 10.82
N LEU A 71 -19.40 26.80 9.54
CA LEU A 71 -20.58 27.33 8.90
C LEU A 71 -21.86 26.91 9.63
N ALA A 72 -22.01 25.61 9.93
CA ALA A 72 -23.19 25.09 10.61
C ALA A 72 -23.38 25.73 12.00
N SER A 73 -22.30 25.91 12.76
CA SER A 73 -22.36 26.56 14.08
C SER A 73 -22.68 28.05 13.99
N SER A 74 -22.33 28.70 12.89
CA SER A 74 -22.68 30.11 12.67
C SER A 74 -24.13 30.31 12.26
N LEU A 75 -24.75 29.32 11.63
CA LEU A 75 -26.15 29.34 11.20
C LEU A 75 -27.11 28.89 12.29
N THR A 76 -26.67 27.99 13.18
CA THR A 76 -27.52 27.35 14.16
C THR A 76 -26.85 27.31 15.54
N PRO A 77 -27.33 28.06 16.54
CA PRO A 77 -26.75 28.06 17.89
C PRO A 77 -26.75 26.69 18.59
N ALA A 78 -27.60 25.78 18.15
CA ALA A 78 -27.66 24.41 18.68
C ALA A 78 -26.41 23.57 18.30
N VAL A 79 -25.63 23.98 17.29
CA VAL A 79 -24.44 23.24 16.83
C VAL A 79 -23.23 23.66 17.64
N ASN A 80 -22.76 22.77 18.50
CA ASN A 80 -21.53 22.99 19.27
C ASN A 80 -20.30 22.66 18.40
N ALA A 81 -19.70 23.71 17.80
CA ALA A 81 -18.53 23.57 16.93
C ALA A 81 -17.35 22.89 17.63
N ARG A 82 -17.09 23.22 18.90
CA ARG A 82 -15.97 22.64 19.67
C ARG A 82 -16.13 21.13 19.80
N THR A 83 -17.30 20.65 20.19
CA THR A 83 -17.57 19.21 20.35
C THR A 83 -17.42 18.48 19.01
N LEU A 84 -17.95 19.02 17.92
CA LEU A 84 -17.81 18.41 16.60
C LEU A 84 -16.37 18.41 16.10
N LEU A 85 -15.62 19.47 16.38
CA LEU A 85 -14.17 19.52 16.04
C LEU A 85 -13.37 18.51 16.85
N ILE A 86 -13.66 18.33 18.14
CA ILE A 86 -13.00 17.31 18.97
C ILE A 86 -13.28 15.92 18.40
N ILE A 87 -14.52 15.60 18.08
CA ILE A 87 -14.90 14.31 17.48
C ILE A 87 -14.17 14.12 16.14
N TYR A 88 -14.25 15.11 15.27
CA TYR A 88 -13.60 15.07 13.96
C TYR A 88 -12.07 14.88 14.08
N ASN A 89 -11.40 15.71 14.87
CA ASN A 89 -9.97 15.61 15.05
C ASN A 89 -9.54 14.31 15.76
N SER A 90 -10.41 13.74 16.61
CA SER A 90 -10.16 12.43 17.21
C SER A 90 -10.17 11.32 16.17
N LEU A 91 -11.18 11.29 15.31
CA LEU A 91 -11.27 10.31 14.23
C LEU A 91 -10.11 10.44 13.23
N ILE A 92 -9.85 11.66 12.78
CA ILE A 92 -8.77 11.93 11.84
C ILE A 92 -7.40 11.69 12.46
N GLY A 93 -7.17 12.14 13.70
CA GLY A 93 -5.90 11.94 14.40
C GLY A 93 -5.56 10.47 14.62
N LEU A 94 -6.57 9.65 14.98
CA LEU A 94 -6.39 8.19 15.08
C LEU A 94 -6.07 7.56 13.72
N ALA A 95 -6.77 7.95 12.67
CA ALA A 95 -6.55 7.43 11.31
C ALA A 95 -5.19 7.85 10.75
N LEU A 96 -4.84 9.14 10.83
CA LEU A 96 -3.55 9.66 10.37
C LEU A 96 -2.39 9.09 11.19
N GLY A 97 -2.53 9.02 12.52
CA GLY A 97 -1.53 8.44 13.40
C GLY A 97 -1.24 6.98 13.03
N LEU A 98 -2.29 6.16 12.85
CA LEU A 98 -2.15 4.77 12.42
C LEU A 98 -1.46 4.67 11.06
N LEU A 99 -1.91 5.48 10.08
CA LEU A 99 -1.35 5.47 8.75
C LEU A 99 0.14 5.88 8.73
N CYS A 100 0.51 6.92 9.48
CA CYS A 100 1.89 7.38 9.56
C CYS A 100 2.80 6.36 10.25
N ILE A 101 2.33 5.71 11.32
CA ILE A 101 3.09 4.64 12.00
C ILE A 101 3.23 3.43 11.07
N ALA A 102 2.14 2.98 10.44
CA ALA A 102 2.18 1.87 9.51
C ALA A 102 3.14 2.15 8.33
N ASP A 103 3.05 3.33 7.71
CA ASP A 103 3.95 3.76 6.65
C ASP A 103 5.42 3.74 7.09
N THR A 104 5.69 4.29 8.28
CA THR A 104 7.06 4.37 8.82
C THR A 104 7.65 2.99 9.11
N LEU A 105 6.86 2.10 9.74
CA LEU A 105 7.34 0.79 10.16
C LEU A 105 7.42 -0.19 8.98
N LEU A 106 6.43 -0.22 8.09
CA LEU A 106 6.39 -1.13 6.95
C LEU A 106 7.42 -0.76 5.88
N TYR A 107 7.83 0.50 5.78
CA TYR A 107 8.80 0.93 4.78
C TYR A 107 10.13 0.18 4.84
N ARG A 108 10.59 -0.21 6.02
CA ARG A 108 11.83 -1.00 6.17
C ARG A 108 11.76 -2.37 5.49
N PHE A 109 10.56 -2.95 5.43
CA PHE A 109 10.32 -4.27 4.84
C PHE A 109 9.97 -4.15 3.36
N TRP A 110 9.08 -3.23 3.02
CA TRP A 110 8.52 -3.12 1.67
C TRP A 110 9.34 -2.26 0.73
N LYS A 111 10.13 -1.31 1.26
CA LYS A 111 10.93 -0.34 0.48
C LYS A 111 10.10 0.54 -0.47
N TYR A 112 8.79 0.60 -0.29
CA TYR A 112 7.90 1.50 -1.01
C TYR A 112 6.88 2.13 -0.04
N LYS A 113 6.23 3.20 -0.53
CA LYS A 113 5.27 3.99 0.25
C LYS A 113 3.99 3.19 0.46
N ILE A 114 3.37 3.35 1.65
CA ILE A 114 2.11 2.69 1.94
C ILE A 114 1.03 3.05 0.92
N ASP A 115 0.30 2.04 0.46
CA ASP A 115 -0.78 2.16 -0.49
C ASP A 115 -1.93 1.19 -0.15
N ALA A 116 -2.94 1.11 -1.02
CA ALA A 116 -4.11 0.27 -0.80
C ALA A 116 -3.82 -1.24 -0.79
N SER A 117 -2.64 -1.69 -1.19
CA SER A 117 -2.25 -3.11 -1.14
C SER A 117 -2.17 -3.64 0.29
N VAL A 118 -1.91 -2.75 1.27
CA VAL A 118 -1.89 -3.13 2.70
C VAL A 118 -3.17 -3.84 3.14
N PHE A 119 -4.33 -3.48 2.58
CA PHE A 119 -5.60 -4.13 2.93
C PHE A 119 -5.69 -5.59 2.45
N ALA A 120 -4.98 -5.93 1.37
CA ALA A 120 -4.88 -7.31 0.91
C ALA A 120 -4.06 -8.16 1.90
N TYR A 121 -2.96 -7.61 2.41
CA TYR A 121 -2.12 -8.28 3.41
C TYR A 121 -2.82 -8.40 4.77
N MET A 122 -3.65 -7.43 5.17
CA MET A 122 -4.41 -7.49 6.43
C MET A 122 -5.45 -8.61 6.46
N ARG A 123 -5.95 -9.09 5.32
CA ARG A 123 -6.85 -10.26 5.26
C ARG A 123 -6.17 -11.56 5.69
N SER A 124 -4.85 -11.61 5.63
CA SER A 124 -4.01 -12.74 6.09
C SER A 124 -3.33 -12.46 7.43
N ALA A 125 -4.00 -11.70 8.32
CA ALA A 125 -3.42 -11.14 9.55
C ALA A 125 -2.79 -12.17 10.51
N LYS A 126 -3.23 -13.43 10.52
CA LYS A 126 -2.63 -14.49 11.36
C LYS A 126 -1.15 -14.75 11.01
N GLY A 127 -0.77 -14.60 9.74
CA GLY A 127 0.63 -14.75 9.31
C GLY A 127 1.48 -13.50 9.59
N ALA A 128 0.89 -12.30 9.44
CA ALA A 128 1.61 -11.04 9.58
C ALA A 128 2.03 -10.73 11.03
N THR A 129 1.23 -11.14 12.03
CA THR A 129 1.53 -10.91 13.46
C THR A 129 2.41 -11.99 14.08
N ALA A 130 2.45 -13.20 13.51
CA ALA A 130 3.25 -14.30 14.03
C ALA A 130 4.76 -14.05 14.04
N SER A 131 5.24 -13.18 13.15
CA SER A 131 6.66 -12.86 12.99
C SER A 131 7.11 -11.61 13.76
N VAL A 132 6.19 -10.92 14.47
CA VAL A 132 6.48 -9.64 15.13
C VAL A 132 6.56 -9.81 16.63
N SER A 133 7.65 -9.34 17.26
CA SER A 133 7.80 -9.44 18.71
C SER A 133 6.73 -8.63 19.45
N PRO A 134 6.24 -9.09 20.63
CA PRO A 134 5.27 -8.34 21.43
C PRO A 134 5.75 -6.94 21.81
N THR A 135 7.03 -6.77 22.10
CA THR A 135 7.65 -5.48 22.42
C THR A 135 7.50 -4.50 21.26
N TYR A 136 7.70 -4.98 20.02
CA TYR A 136 7.54 -4.14 18.83
C TYR A 136 6.09 -3.67 18.64
N LEU A 137 5.12 -4.56 18.89
CA LEU A 137 3.69 -4.21 18.82
C LEU A 137 3.30 -3.18 19.87
N ILE A 138 3.80 -3.33 21.12
CA ILE A 138 3.54 -2.37 22.22
C ILE A 138 4.14 -1.01 21.88
N THR A 139 5.39 -0.96 21.40
CA THR A 139 6.01 0.30 21.01
C THR A 139 5.31 0.99 19.85
N ALA A 140 4.84 0.22 18.86
CA ALA A 140 4.05 0.74 17.75
C ALA A 140 2.70 1.31 18.22
N LEU A 141 2.01 0.62 19.14
CA LEU A 141 0.76 1.07 19.75
C LEU A 141 0.95 2.37 20.55
N LEU A 142 1.98 2.44 21.38
CA LEU A 142 2.28 3.65 22.14
C LEU A 142 2.64 4.83 21.23
N ALA A 143 3.44 4.58 20.18
CA ALA A 143 3.76 5.58 19.17
C ALA A 143 2.50 6.07 18.43
N TRP A 144 1.59 5.16 18.08
CA TRP A 144 0.31 5.52 17.48
C TRP A 144 -0.53 6.42 18.38
N ILE A 145 -0.70 6.05 19.66
CA ILE A 145 -1.47 6.84 20.62
C ILE A 145 -0.84 8.24 20.78
N LEU A 146 0.49 8.29 20.97
CA LEU A 146 1.22 9.55 21.12
C LEU A 146 1.06 10.44 19.88
N LEU A 147 1.24 9.85 18.70
CA LEU A 147 1.12 10.59 17.43
C LEU A 147 -0.31 11.12 17.22
N SER A 148 -1.32 10.30 17.51
CA SER A 148 -2.73 10.70 17.45
C SER A 148 -3.03 11.84 18.41
N ALA A 149 -2.51 11.78 19.62
CA ALA A 149 -2.68 12.82 20.65
C ALA A 149 -2.19 14.19 20.16
N THR A 150 -1.10 14.26 19.41
CA THR A 150 -0.58 15.53 18.87
C THR A 150 -1.55 16.23 17.92
N PHE A 151 -2.42 15.48 17.24
CA PHE A 151 -3.46 16.02 16.36
C PHE A 151 -4.75 16.35 17.12
N ILE A 152 -5.06 15.60 18.19
CA ILE A 152 -6.31 15.71 18.97
C ILE A 152 -6.23 16.84 20.00
N ILE A 153 -5.12 16.94 20.72
CA ILE A 153 -4.94 17.88 21.82
C ILE A 153 -5.26 19.34 21.44
N PRO A 154 -4.79 19.88 20.30
CA PRO A 154 -5.12 21.23 19.88
C PRO A 154 -6.64 21.52 19.80
N ALA A 155 -7.43 20.53 19.39
CA ALA A 155 -8.89 20.68 19.34
C ALA A 155 -9.52 20.68 20.76
N ILE A 156 -8.96 19.90 21.68
CA ILE A 156 -9.43 19.88 23.09
C ILE A 156 -9.12 21.20 23.79
N LEU A 157 -7.97 21.80 23.48
CA LEU A 157 -7.52 23.08 24.06
C LEU A 157 -8.27 24.30 23.53
N LEU A 158 -9.14 24.15 22.52
CA LEU A 158 -10.00 25.24 22.07
C LEU A 158 -10.89 25.75 23.22
N PRO A 159 -11.05 27.05 23.37
CA PRO A 159 -11.93 27.64 24.40
C PRO A 159 -13.35 27.10 24.27
N GLU A 160 -14.05 26.96 25.39
CA GLU A 160 -15.46 26.50 25.39
C GLU A 160 -16.38 27.44 24.60
N ASN A 161 -16.07 28.73 24.66
CA ASN A 161 -16.78 29.79 23.95
C ASN A 161 -16.21 30.05 22.55
N PHE A 162 -15.51 29.07 21.97
CA PHE A 162 -15.02 29.17 20.59
C PHE A 162 -16.23 29.06 19.63
N VAL A 163 -16.95 30.18 19.50
CA VAL A 163 -18.13 30.31 18.66
C VAL A 163 -17.94 31.52 17.77
N LEU A 164 -18.07 31.32 16.48
CA LEU A 164 -18.14 32.38 15.50
C LEU A 164 -19.57 32.90 15.45
N TYR A 165 -19.92 33.77 16.41
CA TYR A 165 -21.22 34.45 16.33
C TYR A 165 -21.28 35.32 15.09
N THR A 166 -22.13 34.93 14.16
CA THR A 166 -22.60 35.89 13.18
C THR A 166 -23.75 36.68 13.81
N THR A 167 -23.71 38.01 13.67
CA THR A 167 -24.85 38.86 14.01
C THR A 167 -26.07 38.30 13.27
N ASN A 168 -27.26 38.28 13.93
CA ASN A 168 -28.51 37.75 13.40
C ASN A 168 -29.09 38.56 12.20
N SER A 169 -28.25 38.92 11.27
CA SER A 169 -28.56 39.67 10.05
C SER A 169 -28.52 38.73 8.86
N ILE A 170 -29.52 38.80 8.00
CA ILE A 170 -29.56 38.04 6.74
C ILE A 170 -28.28 38.26 5.91
N LEU A 171 -27.78 39.50 5.89
CA LEU A 171 -26.54 39.86 5.17
C LEU A 171 -25.33 39.09 5.74
N SER A 172 -25.17 38.98 7.06
CA SER A 172 -24.05 38.27 7.67
C SER A 172 -24.13 36.76 7.39
N THR A 173 -25.31 36.20 7.34
CA THR A 173 -25.56 34.80 6.97
C THR A 173 -25.17 34.53 5.52
N LEU A 174 -25.67 35.34 4.59
CA LEU A 174 -25.33 35.21 3.17
C LEU A 174 -23.82 35.34 2.93
N LEU A 175 -23.18 36.24 3.64
CA LEU A 175 -21.75 36.47 3.52
C LEU A 175 -20.93 35.30 4.10
N SER A 176 -21.37 34.70 5.20
CA SER A 176 -20.73 33.51 5.76
C SER A 176 -20.81 32.30 4.80
N ILE A 177 -21.96 32.12 4.15
CA ILE A 177 -22.14 31.10 3.11
C ILE A 177 -21.21 31.37 1.93
N LEU A 178 -21.20 32.62 1.43
CA LEU A 178 -20.35 33.01 0.30
C LEU A 178 -18.86 32.79 0.60
N LEU A 179 -18.38 33.21 1.77
CA LEU A 179 -16.99 33.01 2.19
C LEU A 179 -16.62 31.55 2.33
N THR A 180 -17.54 30.72 2.83
CA THR A 180 -17.35 29.27 2.90
C THR A 180 -17.23 28.66 1.50
N LEU A 181 -18.10 29.05 0.56
CA LEU A 181 -18.03 28.59 -0.84
C LEU A 181 -16.74 28.99 -1.51
N ILE A 182 -16.29 30.23 -1.31
CA ILE A 182 -14.99 30.70 -1.83
C ILE A 182 -13.84 29.88 -1.23
N SER A 183 -13.87 29.64 0.09
CA SER A 183 -12.83 28.82 0.76
C SER A 183 -12.80 27.40 0.22
N LEU A 184 -13.97 26.74 0.05
CA LEU A 184 -14.06 25.42 -0.55
C LEU A 184 -13.55 25.39 -2.00
N ALA A 185 -13.85 26.43 -2.78
CA ALA A 185 -13.34 26.55 -4.14
C ALA A 185 -11.81 26.69 -4.17
N LEU A 186 -11.22 27.48 -3.26
CA LEU A 186 -9.77 27.59 -3.11
C LEU A 186 -9.12 26.26 -2.70
N LEU A 187 -9.71 25.56 -1.72
CA LEU A 187 -9.25 24.24 -1.32
C LEU A 187 -9.32 23.24 -2.48
N PHE A 188 -10.40 23.28 -3.28
CA PHE A 188 -10.55 22.44 -4.46
C PHE A 188 -9.46 22.75 -5.51
N VAL A 189 -9.12 24.01 -5.74
CA VAL A 189 -8.03 24.39 -6.65
C VAL A 189 -6.70 23.82 -6.18
N ILE A 190 -6.42 23.82 -4.88
CA ILE A 190 -5.20 23.20 -4.33
C ILE A 190 -5.22 21.69 -4.55
N ILE A 191 -6.35 21.02 -4.29
CA ILE A 191 -6.50 19.56 -4.49
C ILE A 191 -6.30 19.18 -5.95
N ARG A 192 -6.99 19.89 -6.86
CA ARG A 192 -6.97 19.58 -8.30
C ARG A 192 -5.64 19.96 -8.94
N GLY A 193 -5.00 21.02 -8.45
CA GLY A 193 -3.89 21.69 -9.11
C GLY A 193 -4.33 22.57 -10.28
N LEU A 194 -3.48 23.51 -10.68
CA LEU A 194 -3.71 24.43 -11.80
C LEU A 194 -3.31 23.82 -13.15
N GLY A 195 -2.71 22.63 -13.16
CA GLY A 195 -2.28 21.96 -14.39
C GLY A 195 -3.43 21.34 -15.20
N ILE A 196 -3.18 21.05 -16.47
CA ILE A 196 -4.13 20.35 -17.36
C ILE A 196 -4.47 18.97 -16.78
N ARG A 197 -3.46 18.25 -16.26
CA ARG A 197 -3.63 16.94 -15.63
C ARG A 197 -3.77 17.08 -14.11
N PRO A 198 -4.59 16.22 -13.48
CA PRO A 198 -4.65 16.15 -12.02
C PRO A 198 -3.29 15.83 -11.41
N ASN A 199 -3.10 16.24 -10.15
CA ASN A 199 -1.92 15.89 -9.39
C ASN A 199 -1.79 14.37 -9.21
N THR A 200 -0.57 13.86 -9.39
CA THR A 200 -0.22 12.44 -9.18
C THR A 200 0.90 12.33 -8.15
N PRO A 201 1.18 11.16 -7.57
CA PRO A 201 2.27 10.99 -6.61
C PRO A 201 3.64 11.44 -7.13
N SER A 202 3.84 11.42 -8.44
CA SER A 202 5.08 11.86 -9.08
C SER A 202 5.42 13.35 -8.87
N ILE A 203 4.46 14.17 -8.43
CA ILE A 203 4.73 15.59 -8.09
C ILE A 203 5.74 15.74 -6.95
N ALA A 204 5.84 14.72 -6.08
CA ALA A 204 6.79 14.70 -4.98
C ALA A 204 8.16 14.12 -5.38
N TYR A 205 8.31 13.60 -6.61
CA TYR A 205 9.54 12.93 -7.04
C TYR A 205 10.52 13.92 -7.65
N PHE A 206 11.74 13.94 -7.11
CA PHE A 206 12.77 14.92 -7.50
C PHE A 206 14.18 14.34 -7.55
N SER A 207 14.37 13.11 -7.09
CA SER A 207 15.69 12.49 -6.92
C SER A 207 15.75 11.12 -7.58
N THR A 208 16.95 10.68 -7.96
CA THR A 208 17.23 9.29 -8.33
C THR A 208 17.24 8.36 -7.12
N ASN A 209 17.41 8.90 -5.91
CA ASN A 209 17.27 8.16 -4.67
C ASN A 209 15.79 8.01 -4.31
N GLN A 210 15.25 6.81 -4.48
CA GLN A 210 13.84 6.51 -4.19
C GLN A 210 13.44 6.81 -2.75
N TYR A 211 14.34 6.61 -1.79
CA TYR A 211 14.06 6.93 -0.39
C TYR A 211 13.67 8.40 -0.20
N LEU A 212 14.37 9.34 -0.86
CA LEU A 212 14.07 10.77 -0.77
C LEU A 212 12.71 11.11 -1.39
N ASN A 213 12.35 10.47 -2.50
CA ASN A 213 11.05 10.63 -3.13
C ASN A 213 9.91 10.10 -2.24
N HIS A 214 10.11 8.93 -1.64
CA HIS A 214 9.14 8.35 -0.73
C HIS A 214 9.03 9.15 0.58
N TRP A 215 10.13 9.72 1.07
CA TRP A 215 10.10 10.60 2.23
C TRP A 215 9.33 11.90 1.96
N ALA A 216 9.47 12.48 0.75
CA ALA A 216 8.72 13.66 0.34
C ALA A 216 7.21 13.40 0.23
N LEU A 217 6.81 12.23 -0.28
CA LEU A 217 5.42 11.87 -0.54
C LEU A 217 4.63 11.69 0.76
N ASN A 218 3.49 12.35 0.88
CA ASN A 218 2.58 12.21 2.01
C ASN A 218 1.90 10.83 2.01
N PRO A 219 1.90 10.07 3.14
CA PRO A 219 1.32 8.72 3.21
C PRO A 219 -0.20 8.72 3.00
N ALA A 220 -0.92 9.73 3.48
CA ALA A 220 -2.36 9.83 3.27
C ALA A 220 -2.69 10.11 1.80
N TYR A 221 -1.88 10.94 1.13
CA TYR A 221 -2.02 11.16 -0.30
C TYR A 221 -1.78 9.87 -1.11
N SER A 222 -0.71 9.14 -0.81
CA SER A 222 -0.40 7.85 -1.43
C SER A 222 -1.56 6.86 -1.28
N MET A 223 -2.10 6.74 -0.06
CA MET A 223 -3.22 5.86 0.24
C MET A 223 -4.49 6.25 -0.51
N ILE A 224 -4.90 7.52 -0.44
CA ILE A 224 -6.11 8.01 -1.12
C ILE A 224 -5.98 7.87 -2.63
N TYR A 225 -4.81 8.21 -3.18
CA TYR A 225 -4.54 8.06 -4.60
C TYR A 225 -4.66 6.61 -5.06
N SER A 226 -4.05 5.67 -4.35
CA SER A 226 -4.10 4.25 -4.70
C SER A 226 -5.50 3.65 -4.52
N LEU A 227 -6.30 4.13 -3.56
CA LEU A 227 -7.69 3.72 -3.39
C LEU A 227 -8.60 4.24 -4.53
N SER A 228 -8.39 5.49 -4.96
CA SER A 228 -9.19 6.12 -6.02
C SER A 228 -8.82 5.63 -7.42
N HIS A 229 -7.57 5.18 -7.62
CA HIS A 229 -7.05 4.68 -8.89
C HIS A 229 -6.88 3.15 -8.88
N ARG A 230 -7.73 2.44 -8.14
CA ARG A 230 -7.84 0.98 -8.26
C ARG A 230 -8.37 0.62 -9.64
N GLU A 231 -7.47 0.59 -10.61
CA GLU A 231 -7.82 0.11 -11.93
C GLU A 231 -8.14 -1.39 -11.86
N SER A 232 -9.19 -1.76 -12.55
CA SER A 232 -9.45 -3.18 -12.83
C SER A 232 -8.40 -3.66 -13.83
N PHE A 233 -7.28 -4.18 -13.32
CA PHE A 233 -6.19 -4.72 -14.15
C PHE A 233 -6.67 -5.67 -15.25
N GLY A 234 -7.84 -6.30 -15.07
CA GLY A 234 -8.44 -7.14 -16.07
C GLY A 234 -8.84 -6.44 -17.38
N LYS A 235 -8.94 -5.10 -17.37
CA LYS A 235 -9.22 -4.31 -18.58
C LYS A 235 -7.98 -3.59 -19.12
N GLN A 236 -7.00 -3.30 -18.25
CA GLN A 236 -5.83 -2.50 -18.60
C GLN A 236 -4.84 -3.25 -19.51
N PHE A 237 -4.80 -4.57 -19.41
CA PHE A 237 -3.86 -5.42 -20.16
C PHE A 237 -4.52 -6.25 -21.26
N VAL A 238 -5.72 -5.87 -21.71
CA VAL A 238 -6.31 -6.45 -22.90
C VAL A 238 -5.61 -5.84 -24.12
N SER A 239 -4.55 -6.50 -24.57
CA SER A 239 -3.72 -6.04 -25.68
C SER A 239 -4.18 -6.57 -27.03
N MET A 240 -5.07 -7.60 -27.04
CA MET A 240 -5.56 -8.25 -28.25
C MET A 240 -6.95 -8.86 -28.05
N PRO A 241 -7.71 -9.17 -29.11
CA PRO A 241 -8.97 -9.89 -29.03
C PRO A 241 -8.82 -11.28 -28.38
N GLU A 242 -9.87 -11.73 -27.69
CA GLU A 242 -9.84 -12.99 -26.90
C GLU A 242 -9.61 -14.23 -27.78
N ASP A 243 -10.17 -14.25 -28.98
CA ASP A 243 -10.00 -15.33 -29.97
C ASP A 243 -8.55 -15.44 -30.46
N GLU A 244 -7.89 -14.30 -30.69
CA GLU A 244 -6.48 -14.27 -31.06
C GLU A 244 -5.59 -14.68 -29.89
N CYS A 245 -5.90 -14.25 -28.66
CA CYS A 245 -5.22 -14.68 -27.45
C CYS A 245 -5.31 -16.20 -27.26
N ARG A 246 -6.49 -16.78 -27.44
CA ARG A 246 -6.70 -18.24 -27.37
C ARG A 246 -5.89 -18.96 -28.45
N ARG A 247 -5.94 -18.50 -29.68
CA ARG A 247 -5.16 -19.10 -30.78
C ARG A 247 -3.67 -19.11 -30.51
N LEU A 248 -3.12 -18.00 -30.02
CA LEU A 248 -1.70 -17.90 -29.67
C LEU A 248 -1.35 -18.79 -28.49
N THR A 249 -2.20 -18.86 -27.49
CA THR A 249 -2.02 -19.72 -26.31
C THR A 249 -2.05 -21.19 -26.72
N ASP A 250 -3.03 -21.60 -27.53
CA ASP A 250 -3.12 -22.97 -28.04
C ASP A 250 -1.89 -23.32 -28.88
N ALA A 251 -1.39 -22.39 -29.68
CA ALA A 251 -0.17 -22.59 -30.47
C ALA A 251 1.09 -22.72 -29.59
N MET A 252 1.17 -21.98 -28.49
CA MET A 252 2.28 -22.08 -27.53
C MET A 252 2.31 -23.40 -26.77
N PHE A 253 1.14 -23.96 -26.46
CA PHE A 253 0.99 -25.23 -25.73
C PHE A 253 0.74 -26.43 -26.64
N SER A 254 0.54 -26.23 -27.94
CA SER A 254 0.50 -27.32 -28.89
C SER A 254 1.89 -27.92 -29.02
N THR A 255 2.06 -29.16 -28.60
CA THR A 255 3.24 -29.95 -28.92
C THR A 255 3.23 -30.26 -30.40
N ALA A 256 3.94 -29.43 -31.18
CA ALA A 256 4.14 -29.72 -32.61
C ALA A 256 5.10 -30.92 -32.72
N GLY A 257 4.52 -32.09 -32.98
CA GLY A 257 5.24 -33.33 -33.16
C GLY A 257 5.35 -34.18 -31.88
N GLU A 258 5.35 -35.47 -32.06
CA GLU A 258 5.66 -36.46 -31.05
C GLU A 258 7.13 -36.32 -30.63
N ALA A 259 7.40 -35.39 -29.70
CA ALA A 259 8.69 -35.43 -29.02
C ALA A 259 8.80 -36.81 -28.33
N PRO A 260 9.87 -37.57 -28.54
CA PRO A 260 10.00 -38.89 -27.96
C PRO A 260 9.86 -38.78 -26.43
N VAL A 261 8.77 -39.33 -25.89
CA VAL A 261 8.53 -39.35 -24.46
C VAL A 261 9.61 -40.21 -23.81
N ARG A 262 10.58 -39.55 -23.17
CA ARG A 262 11.64 -40.23 -22.45
C ARG A 262 11.07 -40.64 -21.08
N LYS A 263 10.95 -41.96 -20.85
CA LYS A 263 10.56 -42.49 -19.56
C LYS A 263 11.69 -42.20 -18.54
N LEU A 264 11.44 -41.27 -17.63
CA LEU A 264 12.42 -40.84 -16.60
C LEU A 264 12.31 -41.67 -15.33
N LEU A 265 11.12 -42.18 -15.02
CA LEU A 265 10.84 -42.88 -13.80
C LEU A 265 10.80 -44.40 -14.04
N ARG A 266 11.22 -45.15 -13.04
CA ARG A 266 11.18 -46.63 -13.07
C ARG A 266 9.79 -47.21 -12.84
N THR A 267 8.89 -46.42 -12.26
CA THR A 267 7.51 -46.81 -11.96
C THR A 267 6.53 -45.89 -12.66
N ASP A 268 5.37 -46.38 -13.02
CA ASP A 268 4.30 -45.64 -13.65
C ASP A 268 3.39 -44.91 -12.61
N ARG A 269 3.54 -45.24 -11.33
CA ARG A 269 2.82 -44.64 -10.20
C ARG A 269 3.78 -44.27 -9.06
N PRO A 270 4.57 -43.24 -9.19
CA PRO A 270 5.47 -42.80 -8.14
C PRO A 270 4.71 -42.04 -7.05
N ASP A 271 5.21 -42.12 -5.83
CA ASP A 271 4.89 -41.15 -4.81
C ASP A 271 5.64 -39.86 -5.12
N ILE A 272 4.95 -38.73 -5.09
CA ILE A 272 5.52 -37.40 -5.41
C ILE A 272 5.56 -36.59 -4.12
N MET A 273 6.76 -36.18 -3.71
CA MET A 273 6.97 -35.19 -2.65
C MET A 273 7.42 -33.88 -3.29
N LEU A 274 6.61 -32.87 -3.14
CA LEU A 274 6.93 -31.53 -3.60
C LEU A 274 7.45 -30.70 -2.42
N ILE A 275 8.68 -30.21 -2.52
CA ILE A 275 9.29 -29.32 -1.54
C ILE A 275 9.42 -27.93 -2.18
N VAL A 276 8.66 -26.97 -1.68
CA VAL A 276 8.79 -25.56 -2.06
C VAL A 276 9.63 -24.86 -1.01
N TRP A 277 10.82 -24.43 -1.44
CA TRP A 277 11.79 -23.79 -0.55
C TRP A 277 11.78 -22.30 -0.79
N GLU A 278 11.09 -21.56 0.08
CA GLU A 278 10.97 -20.12 -0.03
C GLU A 278 12.30 -19.43 0.31
N SER A 279 12.58 -18.34 -0.39
CA SER A 279 13.76 -17.48 -0.16
C SER A 279 15.12 -18.17 -0.36
N PHE A 280 15.15 -19.32 -1.01
CA PHE A 280 16.40 -20.01 -1.37
C PHE A 280 16.92 -19.48 -2.71
N GLY A 281 17.98 -18.66 -2.66
CA GLY A 281 18.61 -18.08 -3.84
C GLY A 281 19.69 -18.98 -4.43
N ALA A 282 19.91 -18.89 -5.73
CA ALA A 282 20.98 -19.63 -6.44
C ALA A 282 22.39 -19.29 -5.90
N GLU A 283 22.57 -18.13 -5.26
CA GLU A 283 23.82 -17.71 -4.62
C GLU A 283 24.26 -18.62 -3.45
N PHE A 284 23.36 -19.43 -2.90
CA PHE A 284 23.66 -20.35 -1.81
C PHE A 284 24.07 -21.76 -2.27
N SER A 285 24.00 -22.06 -3.58
CA SER A 285 24.27 -23.38 -4.13
C SER A 285 25.37 -23.34 -5.18
N ALA A 286 26.45 -24.10 -4.95
CA ALA A 286 27.52 -24.24 -5.92
C ALA A 286 27.05 -24.90 -7.23
N ALA A 287 26.05 -25.77 -7.18
CA ALA A 287 25.46 -26.40 -8.37
C ALA A 287 24.81 -25.41 -9.34
N PHE A 288 24.44 -24.22 -8.87
CA PHE A 288 23.85 -23.11 -9.65
C PHE A 288 24.81 -21.92 -9.80
N GLY A 289 26.10 -22.08 -9.51
CA GLY A 289 27.12 -21.05 -9.65
C GLY A 289 27.25 -20.10 -8.46
N GLY A 290 26.64 -20.46 -7.30
CA GLY A 290 26.77 -19.75 -6.05
C GLY A 290 28.00 -20.14 -5.24
N ARG A 291 28.00 -19.82 -3.95
CA ARG A 291 29.13 -20.07 -3.03
C ARG A 291 29.20 -21.53 -2.62
N GLU A 292 30.42 -22.07 -2.64
CA GLU A 292 30.70 -23.42 -2.15
C GLU A 292 30.58 -23.52 -0.62
N GLY A 293 30.22 -24.70 -0.11
CA GLY A 293 30.21 -25.01 1.32
C GLY A 293 28.99 -24.50 2.12
N ILE A 294 28.00 -23.84 1.47
CA ILE A 294 26.79 -23.36 2.16
C ILE A 294 25.71 -24.44 2.20
N CYS A 295 25.48 -25.13 1.07
CA CYS A 295 24.40 -26.10 0.90
C CYS A 295 24.90 -27.44 0.34
N GLU A 296 25.93 -28.03 0.95
CA GLU A 296 26.63 -29.23 0.44
C GLU A 296 25.68 -30.42 0.16
N ASN A 297 24.70 -30.66 1.04
CA ASN A 297 23.74 -31.75 0.84
C ASN A 297 22.82 -31.50 -0.36
N PHE A 298 22.42 -30.24 -0.58
CA PHE A 298 21.62 -29.85 -1.73
C PHE A 298 22.43 -29.94 -3.01
N ASP A 299 23.68 -29.49 -2.99
CA ASP A 299 24.58 -29.52 -4.15
C ASP A 299 24.88 -30.98 -4.56
N ARG A 300 25.09 -31.87 -3.59
CA ARG A 300 25.23 -33.31 -3.84
C ARG A 300 23.96 -33.90 -4.47
N LEU A 301 22.79 -33.59 -3.92
CA LEU A 301 21.51 -34.03 -4.49
C LEU A 301 21.30 -33.49 -5.91
N ALA A 302 21.66 -32.22 -6.15
CA ALA A 302 21.56 -31.59 -7.46
C ALA A 302 22.48 -32.22 -8.50
N ALA A 303 23.65 -32.75 -8.09
CA ALA A 303 24.57 -33.49 -8.97
C ALA A 303 24.02 -34.84 -9.41
N GLU A 304 23.21 -35.48 -8.57
CA GLU A 304 22.61 -36.82 -8.80
C GLU A 304 21.21 -36.75 -9.43
N SER A 305 20.65 -35.53 -9.62
CA SER A 305 19.25 -35.29 -10.00
C SER A 305 19.12 -34.58 -11.34
N ILE A 306 17.92 -34.57 -11.89
CA ILE A 306 17.56 -33.72 -13.02
C ILE A 306 17.38 -32.29 -12.50
N ARG A 307 18.12 -31.34 -13.02
CA ARG A 307 18.03 -29.92 -12.69
C ARG A 307 17.71 -29.08 -13.92
N PHE A 308 16.88 -28.07 -13.70
CA PHE A 308 16.54 -27.09 -14.72
C PHE A 308 17.35 -25.82 -14.49
N SER A 309 18.30 -25.52 -15.38
CA SER A 309 19.18 -24.36 -15.28
C SER A 309 18.56 -23.06 -15.83
N ARG A 310 17.46 -23.17 -16.59
CA ARG A 310 16.72 -22.06 -17.18
C ARG A 310 15.27 -22.13 -16.77
N CYS A 311 15.01 -21.85 -15.50
CA CYS A 311 13.67 -21.77 -14.96
C CYS A 311 13.40 -20.33 -14.53
N THR A 312 12.33 -19.73 -15.03
CA THR A 312 11.94 -18.36 -14.70
C THR A 312 10.69 -18.41 -13.86
N ALA A 313 10.71 -17.76 -12.70
CA ALA A 313 9.51 -17.57 -11.90
C ALA A 313 8.54 -16.60 -12.60
N GLY A 314 7.28 -16.96 -12.64
CA GLY A 314 6.26 -16.22 -13.39
C GLY A 314 5.67 -15.04 -12.64
N SER A 315 5.89 -14.90 -11.33
CA SER A 315 5.27 -13.83 -10.57
C SER A 315 6.03 -13.43 -9.30
N PHE A 316 5.73 -12.23 -8.85
CA PHE A 316 6.08 -11.67 -7.54
C PHE A 316 4.81 -10.98 -6.99
N PRO A 317 4.29 -11.29 -5.82
CA PRO A 317 4.91 -11.88 -4.62
C PRO A 317 4.72 -13.41 -4.52
N PRO A 318 5.38 -14.07 -3.54
CA PRO A 318 5.39 -15.55 -3.35
C PRO A 318 4.00 -16.19 -3.27
N THR A 319 3.01 -15.45 -2.82
CA THR A 319 1.60 -15.87 -2.73
C THR A 319 0.95 -16.12 -4.08
N ALA A 320 1.44 -15.48 -5.14
CA ALA A 320 0.96 -15.71 -6.51
C ALA A 320 1.68 -16.89 -7.18
N ASP A 321 2.91 -17.19 -6.78
CA ASP A 321 3.67 -18.34 -7.29
C ASP A 321 3.04 -19.66 -6.91
N TRP A 322 2.39 -19.75 -5.73
CA TRP A 322 1.68 -20.94 -5.32
C TRP A 322 0.53 -21.32 -6.27
N SER A 323 -0.24 -20.34 -6.73
CA SER A 323 -1.32 -20.59 -7.70
C SER A 323 -0.77 -20.95 -9.09
N THR A 324 0.31 -20.32 -9.51
CA THR A 324 1.02 -20.66 -10.75
C THR A 324 1.57 -22.06 -10.71
N PHE A 325 2.15 -22.44 -9.59
CA PHE A 325 2.75 -23.75 -9.40
C PHE A 325 1.70 -24.85 -9.27
N SER A 326 0.64 -24.64 -8.47
CA SER A 326 -0.36 -25.67 -8.19
C SER A 326 -1.34 -25.89 -9.35
N ALA A 327 -1.64 -24.85 -10.11
CA ALA A 327 -2.64 -24.88 -11.18
C ALA A 327 -2.05 -24.72 -12.57
N ALA A 328 -0.71 -24.60 -12.69
CA ALA A 328 0.00 -24.33 -13.96
C ALA A 328 -0.55 -23.09 -14.71
N ILE A 329 -1.08 -22.11 -13.97
CA ILE A 329 -1.62 -20.88 -14.53
C ILE A 329 -0.48 -19.87 -14.64
N MET A 330 -0.29 -19.29 -15.83
CA MET A 330 0.58 -18.12 -15.94
C MET A 330 0.04 -16.99 -15.05
N PRO A 331 0.87 -16.39 -14.19
CA PRO A 331 0.43 -15.30 -13.33
C PRO A 331 0.04 -14.12 -14.19
N ASN A 332 -1.20 -13.71 -14.06
CA ASN A 332 -1.65 -12.44 -14.60
C ASN A 332 -1.28 -11.37 -13.56
N PRO A 333 -0.39 -10.40 -13.87
CA PRO A 333 -0.13 -9.33 -12.92
C PRO A 333 -1.44 -8.57 -12.70
N PRO A 334 -1.82 -8.22 -11.61
CA PRO A 334 -1.83 -8.43 -10.18
C PRO A 334 -3.17 -8.90 -9.61
N ARG A 335 -3.68 -10.01 -10.03
CA ARG A 335 -4.81 -10.67 -9.33
C ARG A 335 -4.27 -11.66 -8.31
N ALA A 336 -3.55 -11.21 -7.33
CA ALA A 336 -3.37 -11.93 -6.08
C ALA A 336 -4.65 -11.86 -5.23
N SER A 337 -5.77 -12.31 -5.78
CA SER A 337 -6.93 -12.63 -4.97
C SER A 337 -6.92 -14.15 -4.77
N PHE A 338 -6.51 -14.57 -3.58
CA PHE A 338 -6.72 -15.93 -3.07
C PHE A 338 -8.21 -16.27 -2.90
N SER A 339 -9.07 -15.73 -3.72
CA SER A 339 -10.45 -16.14 -3.76
C SER A 339 -10.60 -17.19 -4.84
N THR A 340 -10.50 -18.44 -4.42
CA THR A 340 -11.05 -19.63 -5.06
C THR A 340 -10.74 -19.85 -6.56
N PRO A 341 -10.41 -21.10 -6.92
CA PRO A 341 -10.20 -21.54 -8.32
C PRO A 341 -11.45 -21.45 -9.20
N ALA A 342 -12.44 -20.66 -8.82
CA ALA A 342 -13.72 -20.57 -9.54
C ALA A 342 -13.68 -19.78 -10.85
N CYS A 343 -12.55 -19.17 -11.22
CA CYS A 343 -12.51 -18.31 -12.41
C CYS A 343 -12.08 -19.00 -13.71
N CYS A 344 -11.66 -20.25 -13.67
CA CYS A 344 -11.36 -21.00 -14.89
C CYS A 344 -11.84 -22.44 -14.78
N PRO A 345 -12.93 -22.85 -15.45
CA PRO A 345 -13.39 -24.24 -15.46
C PRO A 345 -12.37 -25.23 -16.04
N ALA A 346 -11.36 -24.72 -16.75
CA ALA A 346 -10.28 -25.51 -17.35
C ALA A 346 -9.05 -25.67 -16.42
N CYS A 347 -8.96 -24.91 -15.31
CA CYS A 347 -7.84 -25.01 -14.37
C CYS A 347 -8.05 -26.23 -13.46
N ARG A 348 -7.33 -27.29 -13.72
CA ARG A 348 -7.26 -28.46 -12.84
C ARG A 348 -6.03 -28.35 -11.96
N ASP A 349 -6.23 -28.25 -10.66
CA ASP A 349 -5.13 -28.30 -9.70
C ASP A 349 -4.38 -29.63 -9.77
N LEU A 350 -3.06 -29.62 -9.59
CA LEU A 350 -2.26 -30.84 -9.48
C LEU A 350 -2.88 -31.92 -8.60
N PRO A 351 -3.46 -31.59 -7.42
CA PRO A 351 -4.19 -32.53 -6.60
C PRO A 351 -5.44 -33.11 -7.30
N ALA A 352 -6.14 -32.32 -8.12
CA ALA A 352 -7.32 -32.78 -8.85
C ALA A 352 -6.96 -33.72 -10.01
N VAL A 353 -5.84 -33.46 -10.68
CA VAL A 353 -5.31 -34.34 -11.73
C VAL A 353 -4.86 -35.67 -11.13
N SER A 354 -4.17 -35.66 -9.97
CA SER A 354 -3.75 -36.90 -9.29
C SER A 354 -4.93 -37.70 -8.75
N ALA A 355 -6.03 -37.05 -8.35
CA ALA A 355 -7.25 -37.74 -7.90
C ALA A 355 -7.95 -38.50 -9.02
N ASN A 356 -7.94 -37.95 -10.25
CA ASN A 356 -8.49 -38.66 -11.43
C ASN A 356 -7.63 -39.84 -11.88
N SER A 357 -6.35 -39.91 -11.44
CA SER A 357 -5.44 -41.03 -11.72
C SER A 357 -5.40 -42.13 -10.62
N ALA A 358 -6.35 -42.14 -9.70
CA ALA A 358 -6.49 -43.11 -8.62
C ALA A 358 -5.30 -43.20 -7.64
N THR A 359 -4.53 -42.15 -7.47
CA THR A 359 -3.48 -42.05 -6.45
C THR A 359 -4.09 -41.58 -5.13
N PRO A 360 -3.95 -42.33 -4.00
CA PRO A 360 -4.56 -41.94 -2.73
C PRO A 360 -3.93 -40.66 -2.17
N ARG A 361 -4.77 -39.70 -1.77
CA ARG A 361 -4.37 -38.45 -1.12
C ARG A 361 -3.99 -38.71 0.34
N LYS A 362 -2.81 -38.31 0.73
CA LYS A 362 -2.49 -38.04 2.15
C LYS A 362 -2.21 -36.55 2.30
N PRO A 363 -3.15 -35.73 2.77
CA PRO A 363 -2.84 -34.37 3.12
C PRO A 363 -2.18 -34.35 4.51
N SER A 364 -0.89 -34.10 4.57
CA SER A 364 -0.26 -33.63 5.79
C SER A 364 0.37 -32.29 5.54
N MET A 365 -0.35 -31.21 5.86
CA MET A 365 0.26 -29.89 6.06
C MET A 365 0.91 -29.92 7.45
N ALA A 366 2.21 -30.08 7.52
CA ALA A 366 2.99 -29.64 8.66
C ALA A 366 3.46 -28.24 8.36
N ALA A 367 2.86 -27.24 9.01
CA ALA A 367 3.38 -25.89 9.07
C ALA A 367 4.46 -25.86 10.15
N THR A 368 5.69 -25.61 9.78
CA THR A 368 6.75 -25.13 10.66
C THR A 368 7.00 -23.65 10.39
#